data_8e360fc716c92086c3501b034e0dbca4
#
_entry.id   8e360fc716c92086c3501b034e0dbca4
#
_cell.length_a   1.000
_cell.length_b   1.000
_cell.length_c   1.000
_cell.angle_alpha   90.00
_cell.angle_beta   90.00
_cell.angle_gamma   90.00
#
_symmetry.space_group_name_H-M   'P 1'
#
loop_
_entity.id
_entity.type
_entity.pdbx_description
1 polymer ?
#
loop_
_entity_poly.entity_id
_entity_poly.type
_entity_poly.pdbx_seq_one_letter_code
_entity_poly.pdbx_strand_id
1 'polypeptide(L)'
;CNLPKQFYEDDFAIIPMDVIIDGKAYDADAISKKEFYDKMRAGVFPSTSLINTTTAIDFFTPYLEKGQDVFFICFSSKLSGSFKAVTEAGEELMERYPDRKICILDSKSASGGEGMLVYYCLKKRLEGASFQELVDFATSFRDVCHHAFTVNDLMHLYRGGRLKKSAAIVG
;
A
#
# COMPACT_ATOMS: atom_id res chain seq x y z
N CYS A 1 2.99 -3.17 -1.87
CA CYS A 1 4.15 -2.90 -2.73
C CYS A 1 4.71 -4.20 -3.33
N ASN A 2 5.42 -4.11 -4.46
CA ASN A 2 6.06 -5.25 -5.12
C ASN A 2 7.56 -5.30 -4.81
N LEU A 3 7.88 -5.43 -3.53
CA LEU A 3 9.27 -5.57 -3.09
C LEU A 3 9.62 -7.06 -3.01
N PRO A 4 10.63 -7.54 -3.75
CA PRO A 4 11.09 -8.92 -3.66
C PRO A 4 11.61 -9.24 -2.25
N LYS A 5 11.29 -10.45 -1.73
CA LYS A 5 11.66 -10.87 -0.36
C LYS A 5 13.16 -10.74 -0.05
N GLN A 6 14.02 -10.86 -1.05
CA GLN A 6 15.46 -10.70 -0.88
C GLN A 6 15.92 -9.28 -0.48
N PHE A 7 15.05 -8.27 -0.58
CA PHE A 7 15.37 -6.88 -0.25
C PHE A 7 14.87 -6.46 1.14
N TYR A 8 14.23 -7.36 1.89
CA TYR A 8 13.82 -7.09 3.25
C TYR A 8 14.08 -8.30 4.15
N GLU A 9 14.60 -8.02 5.31
CA GLU A 9 14.66 -8.94 6.43
C GLU A 9 13.39 -8.74 7.29
N ASP A 10 13.19 -9.54 8.31
CA ASP A 10 11.93 -9.69 9.08
C ASP A 10 11.42 -8.43 9.81
N ASP A 11 11.85 -7.25 9.41
CA ASP A 11 11.71 -6.03 10.18
C ASP A 11 10.67 -5.04 9.65
N PHE A 12 9.81 -5.46 8.73
CA PHE A 12 8.64 -4.69 8.34
C PHE A 12 7.42 -5.60 8.09
N ALA A 13 6.23 -5.03 8.27
CA ALA A 13 4.99 -5.74 8.12
C ALA A 13 4.16 -5.19 6.97
N ILE A 14 3.37 -6.03 6.34
CA ILE A 14 2.49 -5.67 5.22
C ILE A 14 1.05 -5.93 5.66
N ILE A 15 0.19 -4.92 5.54
CA ILE A 15 -1.26 -5.12 5.68
C ILE A 15 -1.75 -5.86 4.41
N PRO A 16 -2.28 -7.07 4.54
CA PRO A 16 -2.83 -7.78 3.40
C PRO A 16 -4.13 -7.11 2.90
N MET A 17 -4.39 -7.24 1.60
CA MET A 17 -5.66 -6.88 0.99
C MET A 17 -6.22 -8.09 0.27
N ASP A 18 -7.54 -8.26 0.37
CA ASP A 18 -8.21 -9.36 -0.34
C ASP A 18 -8.37 -9.06 -1.82
N VAL A 19 -8.36 -10.11 -2.61
CA VAL A 19 -8.82 -10.12 -3.99
C VAL A 19 -10.27 -10.58 -4.01
N ILE A 20 -11.12 -9.81 -4.66
CA ILE A 20 -12.55 -10.12 -4.79
C ILE A 20 -12.82 -10.64 -6.21
N ILE A 21 -13.31 -11.87 -6.31
CA ILE A 21 -13.66 -12.54 -7.56
C ILE A 21 -15.10 -13.02 -7.44
N ASP A 22 -15.96 -12.61 -8.36
CA ASP A 22 -17.38 -12.96 -8.37
C ASP A 22 -18.09 -12.69 -7.03
N GLY A 23 -17.73 -11.57 -6.38
CA GLY A 23 -18.28 -11.14 -5.10
C GLY A 23 -17.73 -11.87 -3.87
N LYS A 24 -16.81 -12.84 -4.03
CA LYS A 24 -16.18 -13.57 -2.94
C LYS A 24 -14.77 -13.05 -2.70
N ALA A 25 -14.46 -12.74 -1.43
CA ALA A 25 -13.12 -12.34 -1.01
C ALA A 25 -12.21 -13.56 -0.86
N TYR A 26 -10.99 -13.41 -1.32
CA TYR A 26 -9.90 -14.37 -1.19
C TYR A 26 -8.68 -13.64 -0.65
N ASP A 27 -7.98 -14.25 0.29
CA ASP A 27 -6.63 -13.85 0.64
C ASP A 27 -5.77 -13.79 -0.64
N ALA A 28 -4.98 -12.75 -0.79
CA ALA A 28 -4.16 -12.55 -1.99
C ALA A 28 -3.21 -13.71 -2.28
N ASP A 29 -2.79 -14.46 -1.25
CA ASP A 29 -1.94 -15.64 -1.36
C ASP A 29 -2.72 -16.94 -1.57
N ALA A 30 -4.05 -16.93 -1.40
CA ALA A 30 -4.90 -18.11 -1.54
C ALA A 30 -5.18 -18.52 -3.01
N ILE A 31 -4.90 -17.65 -3.96
CA ILE A 31 -5.04 -17.92 -5.39
C ILE A 31 -3.70 -17.77 -6.11
N SER A 32 -3.34 -18.76 -6.91
CA SER A 32 -2.11 -18.68 -7.68
C SER A 32 -2.17 -17.57 -8.73
N LYS A 33 -1.04 -16.91 -8.99
CA LYS A 33 -0.97 -15.85 -10.05
C LYS A 33 -1.46 -16.37 -11.40
N LYS A 34 -1.11 -17.62 -11.74
CA LYS A 34 -1.57 -18.24 -12.99
C LYS A 34 -3.08 -18.33 -13.05
N GLU A 35 -3.71 -18.91 -12.02
CA GLU A 35 -5.16 -19.06 -11.94
C GLU A 35 -5.87 -17.69 -11.97
N PHE A 36 -5.36 -16.72 -11.24
CA PHE A 36 -5.89 -15.35 -11.23
C PHE A 36 -5.92 -14.74 -12.64
N TYR A 37 -4.81 -14.79 -13.36
CA TYR A 37 -4.75 -14.23 -14.71
C TYR A 37 -5.51 -15.06 -15.75
N ASP A 38 -5.62 -16.37 -15.58
CA ASP A 38 -6.45 -17.21 -16.45
C ASP A 38 -7.95 -16.88 -16.30
N LYS A 39 -8.42 -16.64 -15.07
CA LYS A 39 -9.79 -16.14 -14.82
C LYS A 39 -10.01 -14.78 -15.50
N MET A 40 -9.07 -13.85 -15.41
CA MET A 40 -9.16 -12.56 -16.09
C MET A 40 -9.26 -12.72 -17.62
N ARG A 41 -8.45 -13.59 -18.22
CA ARG A 41 -8.51 -13.89 -19.66
C ARG A 41 -9.82 -14.54 -20.06
N ALA A 42 -10.45 -15.28 -19.16
CA ALA A 42 -11.80 -15.86 -19.35
C ALA A 42 -12.93 -14.82 -19.16
N GLY A 43 -12.60 -13.54 -18.90
CA GLY A 43 -13.59 -12.47 -18.80
C GLY A 43 -14.05 -12.16 -17.37
N VAL A 44 -13.50 -12.81 -16.37
CA VAL A 44 -13.76 -12.47 -14.95
C VAL A 44 -13.11 -11.12 -14.65
N PHE A 45 -13.81 -10.27 -13.94
CA PHE A 45 -13.32 -8.94 -13.54
C PHE A 45 -13.08 -8.88 -12.02
N PRO A 46 -11.85 -9.18 -11.56
CA PRO A 46 -11.53 -9.08 -10.15
C PRO A 46 -11.46 -7.64 -9.68
N SER A 47 -11.73 -7.44 -8.39
CA SER A 47 -11.46 -6.20 -7.67
C SER A 47 -10.64 -6.48 -6.42
N THR A 48 -10.26 -5.44 -5.68
CA THR A 48 -9.54 -5.56 -4.41
C THR A 48 -10.34 -4.91 -3.29
N SER A 49 -10.23 -5.46 -2.08
CA SER A 49 -10.71 -4.79 -0.88
C SER A 49 -9.91 -3.48 -0.65
N LEU A 50 -10.51 -2.57 0.13
CA LEU A 50 -9.79 -1.43 0.70
C LEU A 50 -9.31 -1.82 2.11
N ILE A 51 -8.16 -1.28 2.53
CA ILE A 51 -7.84 -1.24 3.95
C ILE A 51 -8.81 -0.24 4.58
N ASN A 52 -9.65 -0.71 5.47
CA ASN A 52 -10.56 0.16 6.25
C ASN A 52 -9.92 0.56 7.58
N THR A 53 -10.53 1.53 8.27
CA THR A 53 -10.02 2.09 9.52
C THR A 53 -9.86 1.02 10.60
N THR A 54 -10.85 0.12 10.77
CA THR A 54 -10.78 -0.97 11.75
C THR A 54 -9.62 -1.92 11.47
N THR A 55 -9.46 -2.36 10.23
CA THR A 55 -8.33 -3.23 9.82
C THR A 55 -6.97 -2.58 10.12
N ALA A 56 -6.84 -1.27 9.88
CA ALA A 56 -5.60 -0.55 10.17
C ALA A 56 -5.34 -0.43 11.69
N ILE A 57 -6.39 -0.14 12.48
CA ILE A 57 -6.30 -0.10 13.94
C ILE A 57 -5.85 -1.45 14.50
N ASP A 58 -6.52 -2.54 14.09
CA ASP A 58 -6.21 -3.89 14.55
C ASP A 58 -4.77 -4.29 14.17
N PHE A 59 -4.30 -3.84 13.02
CA PHE A 59 -2.95 -4.16 12.55
C PHE A 59 -1.86 -3.36 13.29
N PHE A 60 -2.08 -2.07 13.60
CA PHE A 60 -1.07 -1.23 14.26
C PHE A 60 -1.04 -1.41 15.78
N THR A 61 -2.17 -1.69 16.41
CA THR A 61 -2.29 -1.80 17.87
C THR A 61 -1.25 -2.71 18.51
N PRO A 62 -0.99 -3.95 18.01
CA PRO A 62 0.00 -4.83 18.65
C PRO A 62 1.45 -4.29 18.66
N TYR A 63 1.80 -3.42 17.71
CA TYR A 63 3.12 -2.77 17.68
C TYR A 63 3.18 -1.63 18.70
N LEU A 64 2.13 -0.82 18.78
CA LEU A 64 2.04 0.30 19.73
C LEU A 64 2.03 -0.18 21.18
N GLU A 65 1.30 -1.27 21.47
CA GLU A 65 1.28 -1.93 22.79
C GLU A 65 2.65 -2.47 23.21
N LYS A 66 3.49 -2.88 22.25
CA LYS A 66 4.88 -3.26 22.48
C LYS A 66 5.84 -2.07 22.62
N GLY A 67 5.31 -0.83 22.62
CA GLY A 67 6.11 0.37 22.70
C GLY A 67 6.84 0.76 21.41
N GLN A 68 6.43 0.21 20.28
CA GLN A 68 7.02 0.53 18.97
C GLN A 68 6.29 1.72 18.33
N ASP A 69 7.02 2.54 17.61
CA ASP A 69 6.47 3.59 16.75
C ASP A 69 6.06 3.02 15.39
N VAL A 70 5.08 3.62 14.72
CA VAL A 70 4.56 3.14 13.44
C VAL A 70 4.83 4.16 12.34
N PHE A 71 5.65 3.77 11.35
CA PHE A 71 5.80 4.50 10.11
C PHE A 71 5.22 3.67 8.96
N PHE A 72 4.07 4.08 8.45
CA PHE A 72 3.34 3.36 7.41
C PHE A 72 3.43 4.10 6.07
N ILE A 73 3.99 3.43 5.06
CA ILE A 73 4.05 3.91 3.67
C ILE A 73 2.85 3.32 2.94
N CYS A 74 1.91 4.17 2.59
CA CYS A 74 0.64 3.78 1.98
C CYS A 74 0.68 3.90 0.46
N PHE A 75 0.00 3.02 -0.22
CA PHE A 75 -0.32 3.10 -1.64
C PHE A 75 -0.95 4.44 -2.00
N SER A 76 -0.69 4.94 -3.22
CA SER A 76 -1.12 6.26 -3.67
C SER A 76 -2.59 6.57 -3.38
N SER A 77 -2.83 7.70 -2.72
CA SER A 77 -4.17 8.26 -2.47
C SER A 77 -4.96 8.58 -3.75
N LYS A 78 -4.27 8.72 -4.89
CA LYS A 78 -4.90 8.92 -6.22
C LYS A 78 -5.50 7.63 -6.79
N LEU A 79 -5.07 6.47 -6.31
CA LEU A 79 -5.46 5.17 -6.82
C LEU A 79 -6.34 4.37 -5.86
N SER A 80 -6.32 4.70 -4.55
CA SER A 80 -7.06 3.97 -3.51
C SER A 80 -7.54 4.87 -2.40
N GLY A 81 -8.72 4.59 -1.87
CA GLY A 81 -9.25 5.21 -0.65
C GLY A 81 -8.58 4.73 0.64
N SER A 82 -7.72 3.71 0.58
CA SER A 82 -7.05 3.16 1.77
C SER A 82 -6.23 4.21 2.53
N PHE A 83 -5.58 5.15 1.83
CA PHE A 83 -4.81 6.20 2.49
C PHE A 83 -5.66 7.02 3.48
N LYS A 84 -6.88 7.40 3.08
CA LYS A 84 -7.79 8.15 3.95
C LYS A 84 -8.15 7.34 5.19
N ALA A 85 -8.57 6.09 5.01
CA ALA A 85 -8.98 5.23 6.14
C ALA A 85 -7.83 4.92 7.10
N VAL A 86 -6.61 4.70 6.57
CA VAL A 86 -5.41 4.46 7.40
C VAL A 86 -4.98 5.73 8.12
N THR A 87 -5.15 6.91 7.52
CA THR A 87 -4.89 8.20 8.20
C THR A 87 -5.84 8.40 9.37
N GLU A 88 -7.14 8.18 9.18
CA GLU A 88 -8.14 8.24 10.26
C GLU A 88 -7.79 7.25 11.40
N ALA A 89 -7.34 6.04 11.06
CA ALA A 89 -6.88 5.07 12.06
C ALA A 89 -5.63 5.57 12.83
N GLY A 90 -4.69 6.18 12.12
CA GLY A 90 -3.48 6.77 12.73
C GLY A 90 -3.82 7.90 13.70
N GLU A 91 -4.75 8.79 13.34
CA GLU A 91 -5.23 9.88 14.20
C GLU A 91 -5.87 9.33 15.47
N GLU A 92 -6.77 8.35 15.37
CA GLU A 92 -7.40 7.70 16.52
C GLU A 92 -6.37 7.00 17.43
N LEU A 93 -5.38 6.33 16.85
CA LEU A 93 -4.33 5.65 17.60
C LEU A 93 -3.36 6.63 18.28
N MET A 94 -3.09 7.80 17.71
CA MET A 94 -2.30 8.85 18.37
C MET A 94 -2.98 9.37 19.65
N GLU A 95 -4.32 9.44 19.65
CA GLU A 95 -5.08 9.80 20.87
C GLU A 95 -4.99 8.71 21.95
N ARG A 96 -5.00 7.43 21.55
CA ARG A 96 -4.90 6.28 22.46
C ARG A 96 -3.48 6.03 22.98
N TYR A 97 -2.47 6.36 22.17
CA TYR A 97 -1.06 6.10 22.48
C TYR A 97 -0.21 7.39 22.35
N PRO A 98 -0.43 8.39 23.21
CA PRO A 98 0.18 9.73 23.07
C PRO A 98 1.72 9.71 23.19
N ASP A 99 2.29 8.67 23.78
CA ASP A 99 3.75 8.49 23.91
C ASP A 99 4.37 7.79 22.68
N ARG A 100 3.56 7.46 21.68
CA ARG A 100 4.02 6.78 20.46
C ARG A 100 3.99 7.71 19.25
N LYS A 101 4.90 7.49 18.33
CA LYS A 101 4.93 8.21 17.06
C LYS A 101 4.25 7.38 16.00
N ILE A 102 3.29 7.98 15.30
CA ILE A 102 2.60 7.37 14.18
C ILE A 102 2.71 8.32 12.99
N CYS A 103 3.18 7.84 11.86
CA CYS A 103 3.21 8.59 10.61
C CYS A 103 2.65 7.73 9.47
N ILE A 104 1.63 8.25 8.82
CA ILE A 104 1.02 7.64 7.63
C ILE A 104 1.43 8.49 6.42
N LEU A 105 2.24 7.92 5.53
CA LEU A 105 2.77 8.61 4.37
C LEU A 105 2.07 8.13 3.09
N ASP A 106 1.46 9.05 2.35
CA ASP A 106 1.06 8.79 0.96
C ASP A 106 2.31 8.66 0.09
N SER A 107 2.58 7.47 -0.42
CA SER A 107 3.75 7.24 -1.29
C SER A 107 3.65 7.97 -2.62
N LYS A 108 2.44 8.41 -3.02
CA LYS A 108 2.12 8.90 -4.37
C LYS A 108 2.48 7.90 -5.47
N SER A 109 2.72 6.66 -5.11
CA SER A 109 3.25 5.58 -5.94
C SER A 109 2.43 4.30 -5.85
N ALA A 110 2.78 3.36 -6.69
CA ALA A 110 2.21 2.02 -6.72
C ALA A 110 3.30 0.99 -7.02
N SER A 111 3.04 -0.29 -6.70
CA SER A 111 3.85 -1.42 -7.16
C SER A 111 5.35 -1.22 -6.90
N GLY A 112 6.17 -1.21 -7.97
CA GLY A 112 7.63 -1.05 -7.87
C GLY A 112 8.07 0.32 -7.35
N GLY A 113 7.35 1.40 -7.65
CA GLY A 113 7.67 2.75 -7.14
C GLY A 113 7.46 2.86 -5.62
N GLU A 114 6.35 2.32 -5.12
CA GLU A 114 6.12 2.19 -3.68
C GLU A 114 7.16 1.28 -3.02
N GLY A 115 7.46 0.13 -3.66
CA GLY A 115 8.48 -0.80 -3.17
C GLY A 115 9.87 -0.17 -3.10
N MET A 116 10.24 0.68 -4.07
CA MET A 116 11.52 1.40 -4.04
C MET A 116 11.59 2.37 -2.87
N LEU A 117 10.52 3.10 -2.58
CA LEU A 117 10.45 3.97 -1.41
C LEU A 117 10.62 3.18 -0.10
N VAL A 118 9.89 2.06 0.04
CA VAL A 118 10.03 1.15 1.20
C VAL A 118 11.46 0.64 1.33
N TYR A 119 12.06 0.18 0.24
CA TYR A 119 13.44 -0.34 0.24
C TYR A 119 14.45 0.69 0.76
N TYR A 120 14.40 1.92 0.27
CA TYR A 120 15.33 2.95 0.72
C TYR A 120 15.07 3.40 2.17
N CYS A 121 13.81 3.40 2.62
CA CYS A 121 13.50 3.64 4.03
C CYS A 121 14.06 2.53 4.93
N LEU A 122 13.92 1.26 4.55
CA LEU A 122 14.51 0.14 5.28
C LEU A 122 16.04 0.26 5.34
N LYS A 123 16.68 0.61 4.22
CA LYS A 123 18.12 0.82 4.19
C LYS A 123 18.55 1.94 5.13
N LYS A 124 17.87 3.08 5.12
CA LYS A 124 18.11 4.19 6.03
C LYS A 124 17.94 3.79 7.50
N ARG A 125 16.92 3.01 7.80
CA ARG A 125 16.69 2.49 9.14
C ARG A 125 17.83 1.58 9.60
N LEU A 126 18.33 0.69 8.74
CA LEU A 126 19.50 -0.17 9.03
C LEU A 126 20.78 0.66 9.24
N GLU A 127 20.89 1.81 8.61
CA GLU A 127 21.99 2.78 8.83
C GLU A 127 21.85 3.56 10.15
N GLY A 128 20.77 3.33 10.92
CA GLY A 128 20.54 3.94 12.24
C GLY A 128 19.72 5.24 12.22
N ALA A 129 19.04 5.55 11.12
CA ALA A 129 18.20 6.74 11.04
C ALA A 129 17.08 6.71 12.10
N SER A 130 16.85 7.82 12.75
CA SER A 130 15.73 8.04 13.68
C SER A 130 14.39 8.05 12.95
N PHE A 131 13.30 7.95 13.73
CA PHE A 131 11.94 8.03 13.17
C PHE A 131 11.71 9.30 12.34
N GLN A 132 12.14 10.45 12.84
CA GLN A 132 11.95 11.72 12.12
C GLN A 132 12.77 11.79 10.84
N GLU A 133 14.04 11.33 10.89
CA GLU A 133 14.90 11.28 9.69
C GLU A 133 14.34 10.35 8.62
N LEU A 134 13.68 9.25 9.00
CA LEU A 134 12.98 8.38 8.05
C LEU A 134 11.78 9.07 7.40
N VAL A 135 10.98 9.78 8.20
CA VAL A 135 9.81 10.53 7.70
C VAL A 135 10.24 11.63 6.74
N ASP A 136 11.27 12.39 7.09
CA ASP A 136 11.80 13.50 6.28
C ASP A 136 12.40 12.98 4.97
N PHE A 137 13.19 11.91 5.05
CA PHE A 137 13.75 11.23 3.89
C PHE A 137 12.63 10.74 2.95
N ALA A 138 11.67 9.98 3.47
CA ALA A 138 10.60 9.41 2.66
C ALA A 138 9.72 10.49 2.01
N THR A 139 9.46 11.58 2.74
CA THR A 139 8.70 12.72 2.24
C THR A 139 9.40 13.41 1.07
N SER A 140 10.71 13.60 1.17
CA SER A 140 11.52 14.20 0.10
C SER A 140 11.70 13.23 -1.07
N PHE A 141 12.01 11.98 -0.79
CA PHE A 141 12.31 10.97 -1.81
C PHE A 141 11.11 10.63 -2.67
N ARG A 142 9.89 10.54 -2.10
CA ARG A 142 8.67 10.25 -2.86
C ARG A 142 8.39 11.24 -3.98
N ASP A 143 8.84 12.51 -3.83
CA ASP A 143 8.59 13.57 -4.81
C ASP A 143 9.61 13.56 -5.97
N VAL A 144 10.73 12.85 -5.80
CA VAL A 144 11.76 12.66 -6.83
C VAL A 144 11.85 11.22 -7.34
N CYS A 145 11.15 10.29 -6.70
CA CYS A 145 11.07 8.90 -7.14
C CYS A 145 10.04 8.75 -8.26
N HIS A 146 10.48 8.95 -9.49
CA HIS A 146 9.61 8.80 -10.65
C HIS A 146 9.47 7.32 -11.04
N HIS A 147 8.25 6.92 -11.37
CA HIS A 147 7.96 5.60 -11.91
C HIS A 147 7.01 5.71 -13.10
N ALA A 148 7.15 4.81 -14.04
CA ALA A 148 6.25 4.67 -15.17
C ALA A 148 5.71 3.24 -15.19
N PHE A 149 4.45 3.10 -15.54
CA PHE A 149 3.82 1.79 -15.70
C PHE A 149 2.95 1.77 -16.95
N THR A 150 2.71 0.59 -17.44
CA THR A 150 1.77 0.34 -18.54
C THR A 150 0.82 -0.79 -18.17
N VAL A 151 -0.31 -0.85 -18.83
CA VAL A 151 -1.32 -1.91 -18.70
C VAL A 151 -1.71 -2.40 -20.08
N ASN A 152 -2.12 -3.66 -20.16
CA ASN A 152 -2.56 -4.25 -21.43
C ASN A 152 -3.94 -3.74 -21.88
N ASP A 153 -4.78 -3.31 -20.94
CA ASP A 153 -6.13 -2.84 -21.20
C ASP A 153 -6.49 -1.66 -20.28
N LEU A 154 -6.55 -0.47 -20.86
CA LEU A 154 -6.96 0.76 -20.16
C LEU A 154 -8.42 0.70 -19.68
N MET A 155 -9.27 -0.11 -20.34
CA MET A 155 -10.66 -0.31 -19.91
C MET A 155 -10.72 -0.97 -18.53
N HIS A 156 -9.71 -1.75 -18.14
CA HIS A 156 -9.63 -2.30 -16.78
C HIS A 156 -9.51 -1.20 -15.73
N LEU A 157 -8.65 -0.20 -15.97
CA LEU A 157 -8.51 0.97 -15.08
C LEU A 157 -9.79 1.82 -15.05
N TYR A 158 -10.46 1.98 -16.19
CA TYR A 158 -11.74 2.68 -16.25
C TYR A 158 -12.82 1.94 -15.43
N ARG A 159 -12.99 0.64 -15.63
CA ARG A 159 -13.95 -0.18 -14.86
C ARG A 159 -13.65 -0.17 -13.36
N GLY A 160 -12.39 -0.12 -13.00
CA GLY A 160 -11.94 0.03 -11.62
C GLY A 160 -12.10 1.44 -11.04
N GLY A 161 -12.53 2.44 -11.83
CA GLY A 161 -12.71 3.82 -11.39
C GLY A 161 -11.40 4.63 -11.26
N ARG A 162 -10.28 4.16 -11.79
CA ARG A 162 -8.96 4.81 -11.74
C ARG A 162 -8.64 5.63 -12.99
N LEU A 163 -9.46 5.55 -14.02
CA LEU A 163 -9.30 6.29 -15.26
C LEU A 163 -10.65 6.81 -15.75
N LYS A 164 -10.66 8.01 -16.36
CA LYS A 164 -11.86 8.52 -17.03
C LYS A 164 -12.09 7.76 -18.34
N LYS A 165 -13.36 7.55 -18.72
CA LYS A 165 -13.74 6.83 -19.95
C LYS A 165 -13.09 7.42 -21.21
N SER A 166 -13.05 8.74 -21.31
CA SER A 166 -12.42 9.43 -22.44
C SER A 166 -10.92 9.08 -22.58
N ALA A 167 -10.19 9.01 -21.48
CA ALA A 167 -8.78 8.63 -21.49
C ALA A 167 -8.57 7.15 -21.79
N ALA A 168 -9.51 6.28 -21.40
CA ALA A 168 -9.43 4.85 -21.71
C ALA A 168 -9.71 4.50 -23.19
N ILE A 169 -10.36 5.41 -23.94
CA ILE A 169 -10.69 5.19 -25.36
C ILE A 169 -9.62 5.81 -26.27
N VAL A 170 -9.02 6.92 -25.86
CA VAL A 170 -8.09 7.70 -26.70
C VAL A 170 -6.63 7.29 -26.49
N GLY A 171 -6.30 6.75 -25.32
CA GLY A 171 -4.94 6.32 -24.98
C GLY A 171 -4.64 4.94 -25.39
#